data_75b5dca08b483d7b26a1037f88bdd085
#
_entry.id   75b5dca08b483d7b26a1037f88bdd085
#
_cell.length_a   1.000
_cell.length_b   1.000
_cell.length_c   1.000
_cell.angle_alpha   90.00
_cell.angle_beta   90.00
_cell.angle_gamma   90.00
#
_symmetry.space_group_name_H-M   'P 1'
#
loop_
_entity.id
_entity.type
_entity.pdbx_description
1 polymer ?
#
loop_
_entity_poly.entity_id
_entity_poly.type
_entity_poly.pdbx_seq_one_letter_code
_entity_poly.pdbx_strand_id
1 'polypeptide(L)'
;MADQPNPAPPKPGLKRRWLFVILAMTFLFVLMPFLFWQATWFGKPLNDAQLQKSLVDREHPREIQHALSQVADRMLARDTFTRDSARQFYPQVVQIAQNGQDELRLTAAWVMGQDNSVSDFHQELLRLLQDPNPMVRRNAALGLVRFSDASGLAEIRSMLQPSAIGAHEAGALDERLKPGESINPGTLLGHIRSGDSTSELRSQIPGTIRQWLVPDKAAVTKGQPVLLVDPSVGEMWESLRALYIVGQLEDLPAIENIARGAGEVPANVRQQAELTTTAIRSRQPH
;
A
#
# COMPACT_ATOMS: atom_id res chain seq x y z
N MET A 1 4.57 33.59 -75.61
CA MET A 1 3.81 34.27 -74.51
C MET A 1 3.29 33.17 -73.60
N ALA A 2 4.03 32.90 -72.53
CA ALA A 2 3.68 31.79 -71.59
C ALA A 2 2.73 32.35 -70.55
N ASP A 3 1.58 31.66 -70.44
CA ASP A 3 0.52 31.98 -69.51
C ASP A 3 1.00 31.61 -68.07
N GLN A 4 1.14 32.59 -67.18
CA GLN A 4 1.51 32.37 -65.80
C GLN A 4 0.24 31.94 -64.98
N PRO A 5 0.28 30.87 -64.20
CA PRO A 5 -0.86 30.48 -63.40
C PRO A 5 -1.11 31.51 -62.29
N ASN A 6 -2.35 31.92 -62.18
CA ASN A 6 -2.89 32.84 -61.19
C ASN A 6 -2.70 32.29 -59.79
N PRO A 7 -2.11 33.04 -58.83
CA PRO A 7 -1.92 32.52 -57.47
C PRO A 7 -3.26 32.26 -56.78
N ALA A 8 -3.36 31.07 -56.14
CA ALA A 8 -4.56 30.65 -55.41
C ALA A 8 -4.92 31.66 -54.29
N PRO A 9 -6.19 31.94 -54.05
CA PRO A 9 -6.64 32.89 -53.02
C PRO A 9 -6.20 32.42 -51.63
N PRO A 10 -5.80 33.36 -50.74
CA PRO A 10 -5.37 33.02 -49.40
C PRO A 10 -6.52 32.34 -48.62
N LYS A 11 -6.22 31.20 -47.96
CA LYS A 11 -7.19 30.52 -47.13
C LYS A 11 -7.72 31.47 -46.04
N PRO A 12 -9.05 31.51 -45.79
CA PRO A 12 -9.61 32.42 -44.80
C PRO A 12 -9.05 32.11 -43.44
N GLY A 13 -8.21 32.99 -42.90
CA GLY A 13 -7.69 32.93 -41.54
C GLY A 13 -8.86 32.92 -40.55
N LEU A 14 -8.82 32.06 -39.54
CA LEU A 14 -9.81 32.03 -38.46
C LEU A 14 -9.98 33.48 -37.94
N LYS A 15 -11.20 34.03 -38.03
CA LYS A 15 -11.47 35.38 -37.51
C LYS A 15 -11.04 35.42 -36.06
N ARG A 16 -10.30 36.42 -35.64
CA ARG A 16 -9.72 36.59 -34.29
C ARG A 16 -10.71 36.31 -33.18
N ARG A 17 -12.00 36.54 -33.38
CA ARG A 17 -13.09 36.22 -32.46
C ARG A 17 -13.24 34.71 -32.22
N TRP A 18 -13.11 33.87 -33.24
CA TRP A 18 -13.19 32.43 -33.13
C TRP A 18 -11.98 31.85 -32.40
N LEU A 19 -10.80 32.46 -32.57
CA LEU A 19 -9.61 32.08 -31.85
C LEU A 19 -9.78 32.29 -30.33
N PHE A 20 -10.37 33.42 -29.93
CA PHE A 20 -10.71 33.68 -28.51
C PHE A 20 -11.76 32.71 -27.96
N VAL A 21 -12.77 32.36 -28.76
CA VAL A 21 -13.80 31.38 -28.34
C VAL A 21 -13.18 30.02 -28.16
N ILE A 22 -12.32 29.56 -29.07
CA ILE A 22 -11.63 28.27 -28.97
C ILE A 22 -10.72 28.26 -27.71
N LEU A 23 -9.93 29.33 -27.52
CA LEU A 23 -9.06 29.46 -26.31
C LEU A 23 -9.87 29.44 -25.01
N ALA A 24 -10.99 30.17 -24.96
CA ALA A 24 -11.86 30.19 -23.78
C ALA A 24 -12.49 28.82 -23.51
N MET A 25 -12.96 28.12 -24.56
CA MET A 25 -13.51 26.77 -24.46
C MET A 25 -12.43 25.78 -24.01
N THR A 26 -11.22 25.84 -24.56
CA THR A 26 -10.11 24.98 -24.15
C THR A 26 -9.72 25.24 -22.69
N PHE A 27 -9.65 26.52 -22.30
CA PHE A 27 -9.38 26.90 -20.91
C PHE A 27 -10.47 26.40 -19.95
N LEU A 28 -11.75 26.54 -20.34
CA LEU A 28 -12.87 26.03 -19.54
C LEU A 28 -12.83 24.52 -19.44
N PHE A 29 -12.48 23.82 -20.52
CA PHE A 29 -12.38 22.35 -20.55
C PHE A 29 -11.26 21.82 -19.66
N VAL A 30 -10.17 22.58 -19.48
CA VAL A 30 -9.08 22.25 -18.55
C VAL A 30 -9.40 22.71 -17.14
N LEU A 31 -10.00 23.90 -16.98
CA LEU A 31 -10.31 24.47 -15.68
C LEU A 31 -11.43 23.71 -14.95
N MET A 32 -12.46 23.26 -15.67
CA MET A 32 -13.59 22.53 -15.08
C MET A 32 -13.19 21.23 -14.36
N PRO A 33 -12.40 20.32 -14.97
CA PRO A 33 -11.91 19.14 -14.26
C PRO A 33 -11.00 19.51 -13.08
N PHE A 34 -10.20 20.56 -13.21
CA PHE A 34 -9.34 21.05 -12.12
C PHE A 34 -10.17 21.60 -10.94
N LEU A 35 -11.19 22.43 -11.21
CA LEU A 35 -12.09 22.93 -10.18
C LEU A 35 -12.94 21.82 -9.58
N PHE A 36 -13.39 20.86 -10.40
CA PHE A 36 -14.09 19.68 -9.94
C PHE A 36 -13.19 18.83 -9.05
N TRP A 37 -11.93 18.59 -9.46
CA TRP A 37 -10.93 17.87 -8.65
C TRP A 37 -10.62 18.61 -7.33
N GLN A 38 -10.47 19.93 -7.37
CA GLN A 38 -10.26 20.76 -6.17
C GLN A 38 -11.51 20.83 -5.27
N ALA A 39 -12.70 20.74 -5.85
CA ALA A 39 -13.98 20.73 -5.12
C ALA A 39 -14.39 19.34 -4.65
N THR A 40 -13.77 18.27 -5.22
CA THR A 40 -14.02 16.92 -4.76
C THR A 40 -13.38 16.70 -3.41
N TRP A 41 -13.99 15.86 -2.60
CA TRP A 41 -13.66 15.48 -1.24
C TRP A 41 -12.15 15.23 -0.99
N PHE A 42 -11.42 14.66 -1.95
CA PHE A 42 -10.02 14.22 -1.79
C PHE A 42 -8.98 15.35 -1.60
N GLY A 43 -9.29 16.59 -1.90
CA GLY A 43 -8.35 17.72 -1.78
C GLY A 43 -8.68 18.70 -0.65
N LYS A 44 -9.82 18.54 0.02
CA LYS A 44 -10.28 19.53 0.99
C LYS A 44 -9.95 19.12 2.41
N PRO A 45 -9.18 19.94 3.18
CA PRO A 45 -8.96 19.64 4.58
C PRO A 45 -10.28 19.67 5.35
N LEU A 46 -10.53 18.60 6.10
CA LEU A 46 -11.71 18.47 6.96
C LEU A 46 -11.50 19.25 8.25
N ASN A 47 -12.53 19.97 8.68
CA ASN A 47 -12.55 20.54 10.03
C ASN A 47 -12.86 19.45 11.06
N ASP A 48 -12.75 19.78 12.36
CA ASP A 48 -12.90 18.80 13.44
C ASP A 48 -14.28 18.13 13.45
N ALA A 49 -15.36 18.89 13.21
CA ALA A 49 -16.71 18.34 13.15
C ALA A 49 -16.89 17.36 11.97
N GLN A 50 -16.29 17.69 10.82
CA GLN A 50 -16.31 16.81 9.64
C GLN A 50 -15.49 15.55 9.88
N LEU A 51 -14.27 15.67 10.46
CA LEU A 51 -13.45 14.51 10.83
C LEU A 51 -14.19 13.58 11.79
N GLN A 52 -14.77 14.16 12.86
CA GLN A 52 -15.55 13.39 13.82
C GLN A 52 -16.71 12.65 13.17
N LYS A 53 -17.45 13.32 12.27
CA LYS A 53 -18.55 12.71 11.53
C LYS A 53 -18.08 11.57 10.63
N SER A 54 -17.02 11.80 9.83
CA SER A 54 -16.51 10.82 8.88
C SER A 54 -15.91 9.60 9.56
N LEU A 55 -15.19 9.75 10.69
CA LEU A 55 -14.60 8.63 11.41
C LEU A 55 -15.63 7.67 12.03
N VAL A 56 -16.88 8.08 12.23
CA VAL A 56 -17.96 7.24 12.78
C VAL A 56 -18.96 6.77 11.72
N ASP A 57 -18.85 7.24 10.50
CA ASP A 57 -19.75 6.88 9.38
C ASP A 57 -19.41 5.51 8.81
N ARG A 58 -20.15 4.48 9.25
CA ARG A 58 -19.92 3.09 8.82
C ARG A 58 -20.42 2.78 7.40
N GLU A 59 -21.21 3.67 6.79
CA GLU A 59 -21.81 3.47 5.46
C GLU A 59 -20.82 3.85 4.35
N HIS A 60 -19.85 4.74 4.64
CA HIS A 60 -18.93 5.28 3.66
C HIS A 60 -17.45 4.97 4.00
N PRO A 61 -16.94 3.74 3.80
CA PRO A 61 -15.58 3.34 4.16
C PRO A 61 -14.48 4.24 3.57
N ARG A 62 -14.69 4.77 2.36
CA ARG A 62 -13.74 5.69 1.72
C ARG A 62 -13.61 7.02 2.45
N GLU A 63 -14.70 7.50 3.05
CA GLU A 63 -14.70 8.72 3.86
C GLU A 63 -13.95 8.51 5.16
N ILE A 64 -14.13 7.35 5.80
CA ILE A 64 -13.34 6.96 6.98
C ILE A 64 -11.85 6.91 6.62
N GLN A 65 -11.48 6.26 5.51
CA GLN A 65 -10.08 6.15 5.09
C GLN A 65 -9.45 7.52 4.83
N HIS A 66 -10.18 8.42 4.19
CA HIS A 66 -9.75 9.80 3.99
C HIS A 66 -9.59 10.56 5.31
N ALA A 67 -10.54 10.42 6.23
CA ALA A 67 -10.46 11.04 7.55
C ALA A 67 -9.28 10.51 8.36
N LEU A 68 -9.02 9.19 8.34
CA LEU A 68 -7.83 8.57 8.96
C LEU A 68 -6.53 9.17 8.42
N SER A 69 -6.42 9.35 7.09
CA SER A 69 -5.24 9.98 6.48
C SER A 69 -5.06 11.40 6.96
N GLN A 70 -6.13 12.19 7.10
CA GLN A 70 -6.04 13.55 7.61
C GLN A 70 -5.71 13.62 9.12
N VAL A 71 -6.12 12.63 9.91
CA VAL A 71 -5.65 12.51 11.29
C VAL A 71 -4.13 12.29 11.31
N ALA A 72 -3.60 11.40 10.45
CA ALA A 72 -2.16 11.20 10.33
C ALA A 72 -1.41 12.46 9.87
N ASP A 73 -1.96 13.21 8.91
CA ASP A 73 -1.38 14.48 8.45
C ASP A 73 -1.28 15.49 9.60
N ARG A 74 -2.30 15.55 10.47
CA ARG A 74 -2.25 16.38 11.67
C ARG A 74 -1.21 15.92 12.68
N MET A 75 -1.08 14.59 12.90
CA MET A 75 -0.04 14.03 13.78
C MET A 75 1.38 14.42 13.33
N LEU A 76 1.57 14.50 12.01
CA LEU A 76 2.85 14.81 11.38
C LEU A 76 3.08 16.31 11.17
N ALA A 77 2.12 17.18 11.56
CA ALA A 77 2.22 18.62 11.42
C ALA A 77 3.42 19.18 12.18
N ARG A 78 4.07 20.20 11.61
CA ARG A 78 5.22 20.86 12.24
C ARG A 78 4.83 21.69 13.47
N ASP A 79 3.67 22.32 13.42
CA ASP A 79 3.17 23.11 14.55
C ASP A 79 2.50 22.22 15.59
N THR A 80 2.72 22.57 16.87
CA THR A 80 2.22 21.78 18.00
C THR A 80 0.70 21.84 18.13
N PHE A 81 0.08 22.96 17.79
CA PHE A 81 -1.37 23.14 17.91
C PHE A 81 -2.12 22.16 17.00
N THR A 82 -1.73 22.08 15.71
CA THR A 82 -2.32 21.13 14.76
C THR A 82 -2.07 19.70 15.20
N ARG A 83 -0.83 19.37 15.64
CA ARG A 83 -0.49 18.05 16.11
C ARG A 83 -1.29 17.62 17.35
N ASP A 84 -1.42 18.50 18.35
CA ASP A 84 -2.19 18.21 19.56
C ASP A 84 -3.69 18.07 19.26
N SER A 85 -4.20 18.78 18.24
CA SER A 85 -5.60 18.64 17.80
C SER A 85 -5.93 17.25 17.24
N ALA A 86 -4.94 16.46 16.81
CA ALA A 86 -5.16 15.08 16.35
C ALA A 86 -5.59 14.16 17.48
N ARG A 87 -5.15 14.42 18.72
CA ARG A 87 -5.37 13.52 19.88
C ARG A 87 -6.83 13.27 20.20
N GLN A 88 -7.71 14.22 19.93
CA GLN A 88 -9.15 14.06 20.13
C GLN A 88 -9.76 12.92 19.29
N PHE A 89 -9.10 12.51 18.19
CA PHE A 89 -9.57 11.46 17.28
C PHE A 89 -8.95 10.09 17.57
N TYR A 90 -7.99 9.97 18.48
CA TYR A 90 -7.29 8.73 18.79
C TYR A 90 -8.21 7.59 19.22
N PRO A 91 -9.24 7.81 20.05
CA PRO A 91 -10.19 6.75 20.40
C PRO A 91 -10.92 6.17 19.18
N GLN A 92 -11.27 7.02 18.19
CA GLN A 92 -11.92 6.57 16.95
C GLN A 92 -10.96 5.75 16.08
N VAL A 93 -9.67 6.14 16.00
CA VAL A 93 -8.64 5.37 15.29
C VAL A 93 -8.53 3.96 15.89
N VAL A 94 -8.48 3.83 17.21
CA VAL A 94 -8.47 2.53 17.91
C VAL A 94 -9.74 1.74 17.63
N GLN A 95 -10.92 2.35 17.70
CA GLN A 95 -12.18 1.68 17.38
C GLN A 95 -12.24 1.16 15.94
N ILE A 96 -11.71 1.92 14.99
CA ILE A 96 -11.63 1.50 13.58
C ILE A 96 -10.66 0.33 13.44
N ALA A 97 -9.52 0.35 14.13
CA ALA A 97 -8.58 -0.76 14.17
C ALA A 97 -9.19 -2.06 14.71
N GLN A 98 -10.12 -1.95 15.67
CA GLN A 98 -10.78 -3.09 16.30
C GLN A 98 -11.92 -3.68 15.46
N ASN A 99 -12.71 -2.83 14.82
CA ASN A 99 -14.01 -3.21 14.27
C ASN A 99 -14.19 -2.88 12.78
N GLY A 100 -13.20 -2.27 12.15
CA GLY A 100 -13.25 -1.86 10.74
C GLY A 100 -13.13 -3.05 9.78
N GLN A 101 -13.43 -2.78 8.51
CA GLN A 101 -13.08 -3.66 7.41
C GLN A 101 -11.55 -3.70 7.23
N ASP A 102 -11.04 -4.69 6.50
CA ASP A 102 -9.59 -4.92 6.33
C ASP A 102 -8.81 -3.66 5.93
N GLU A 103 -9.30 -2.92 4.94
CA GLU A 103 -8.65 -1.70 4.46
C GLU A 103 -8.62 -0.58 5.50
N LEU A 104 -9.65 -0.52 6.35
CA LEU A 104 -9.73 0.46 7.43
C LEU A 104 -8.79 0.08 8.59
N ARG A 105 -8.75 -1.23 8.97
CA ARG A 105 -7.81 -1.72 9.99
C ARG A 105 -6.36 -1.52 9.56
N LEU A 106 -6.07 -1.78 8.27
CA LEU A 106 -4.77 -1.55 7.66
C LEU A 106 -4.36 -0.06 7.75
N THR A 107 -5.27 0.85 7.39
CA THR A 107 -5.01 2.30 7.46
C THR A 107 -4.87 2.76 8.92
N ALA A 108 -5.72 2.27 9.82
CA ALA A 108 -5.64 2.60 11.26
C ALA A 108 -4.32 2.12 11.88
N ALA A 109 -3.82 0.92 11.52
CA ALA A 109 -2.53 0.42 11.97
C ALA A 109 -1.38 1.34 11.53
N TRP A 110 -1.40 1.81 10.28
CA TRP A 110 -0.42 2.78 9.79
C TRP A 110 -0.52 4.13 10.54
N VAL A 111 -1.73 4.63 10.77
CA VAL A 111 -1.96 5.89 11.52
C VAL A 111 -1.42 5.78 12.94
N MET A 112 -1.73 4.69 13.65
CA MET A 112 -1.25 4.48 15.03
C MET A 112 0.28 4.46 15.12
N GLY A 113 0.96 3.97 14.09
CA GLY A 113 2.42 4.02 14.01
C GLY A 113 2.99 5.45 13.90
N GLN A 114 2.19 6.50 13.68
CA GLN A 114 2.71 7.87 13.55
C GLN A 114 2.97 8.58 14.90
N ASP A 115 2.35 8.12 15.99
CA ASP A 115 2.58 8.69 17.33
C ASP A 115 2.96 7.58 18.34
N ASN A 116 4.26 7.42 18.57
CA ASN A 116 4.81 6.42 19.48
C ASN A 116 4.74 6.82 20.97
N SER A 117 4.12 7.92 21.31
CA SER A 117 3.91 8.35 22.69
C SER A 117 2.60 7.79 23.29
N VAL A 118 1.74 7.14 22.50
CA VAL A 118 0.39 6.71 22.87
C VAL A 118 0.36 5.24 23.22
N SER A 119 0.17 4.93 24.52
CA SER A 119 0.11 3.55 25.01
C SER A 119 -1.00 2.71 24.39
N ASP A 120 -2.18 3.30 24.14
CA ASP A 120 -3.31 2.60 23.55
C ASP A 120 -3.02 2.18 22.09
N PHE A 121 -2.26 2.98 21.35
CA PHE A 121 -1.79 2.63 20.02
C PHE A 121 -0.81 1.46 20.05
N HIS A 122 0.12 1.49 21.00
CA HIS A 122 1.07 0.39 21.17
C HIS A 122 0.34 -0.94 21.47
N GLN A 123 -0.60 -0.94 22.41
CA GLN A 123 -1.38 -2.11 22.76
C GLN A 123 -2.21 -2.63 21.60
N GLU A 124 -2.84 -1.72 20.86
CA GLU A 124 -3.67 -2.11 19.72
C GLU A 124 -2.83 -2.65 18.55
N LEU A 125 -1.64 -2.08 18.28
CA LEU A 125 -0.70 -2.62 17.32
C LEU A 125 -0.23 -4.03 17.68
N LEU A 126 0.03 -4.32 18.97
CA LEU A 126 0.33 -5.67 19.44
C LEU A 126 -0.81 -6.65 19.17
N ARG A 127 -2.07 -6.23 19.38
CA ARG A 127 -3.25 -7.05 19.05
C ARG A 127 -3.34 -7.32 17.55
N LEU A 128 -3.09 -6.30 16.71
CA LEU A 128 -3.15 -6.40 15.24
C LEU A 128 -2.06 -7.29 14.64
N LEU A 129 -1.01 -7.67 15.37
CA LEU A 129 -0.09 -8.73 14.93
C LEU A 129 -0.77 -10.09 14.73
N GLN A 130 -1.96 -10.29 15.28
CA GLN A 130 -2.76 -11.50 15.12
C GLN A 130 -3.92 -11.33 14.12
N ASP A 131 -3.94 -10.24 13.36
CA ASP A 131 -5.00 -10.01 12.38
C ASP A 131 -4.99 -11.08 11.27
N PRO A 132 -6.15 -11.56 10.80
CA PRO A 132 -6.21 -12.52 9.70
C PRO A 132 -5.61 -11.98 8.39
N ASN A 133 -5.69 -10.66 8.17
CA ASN A 133 -5.14 -10.03 6.98
C ASN A 133 -3.62 -9.77 7.14
N PRO A 134 -2.76 -10.35 6.28
CA PRO A 134 -1.31 -10.18 6.38
C PRO A 134 -0.86 -8.73 6.25
N MET A 135 -1.57 -7.90 5.47
CA MET A 135 -1.19 -6.49 5.31
C MET A 135 -1.47 -5.67 6.56
N VAL A 136 -2.50 -6.03 7.34
CA VAL A 136 -2.76 -5.42 8.66
C VAL A 136 -1.65 -5.80 9.64
N ARG A 137 -1.26 -7.10 9.70
CA ARG A 137 -0.14 -7.55 10.54
C ARG A 137 1.17 -6.84 10.20
N ARG A 138 1.49 -6.70 8.89
CA ARG A 138 2.70 -6.00 8.41
C ARG A 138 2.72 -4.53 8.85
N ASN A 139 1.60 -3.81 8.67
CA ASN A 139 1.51 -2.42 9.11
C ASN A 139 1.61 -2.29 10.64
N ALA A 140 1.01 -3.22 11.38
CA ALA A 140 1.16 -3.27 12.84
C ALA A 140 2.61 -3.50 13.26
N ALA A 141 3.30 -4.47 12.63
CA ALA A 141 4.71 -4.75 12.89
C ALA A 141 5.61 -3.53 12.60
N LEU A 142 5.40 -2.87 11.45
CA LEU A 142 6.12 -1.64 11.08
C LEU A 142 5.80 -0.48 12.03
N GLY A 143 4.55 -0.40 12.51
CA GLY A 143 4.14 0.57 13.53
C GLY A 143 4.90 0.36 14.85
N LEU A 144 4.99 -0.88 15.33
CA LEU A 144 5.69 -1.23 16.56
C LEU A 144 7.19 -0.89 16.53
N VAL A 145 7.84 -0.95 15.36
CA VAL A 145 9.23 -0.51 15.20
C VAL A 145 9.43 0.94 15.64
N ARG A 146 8.45 1.81 15.44
CA ARG A 146 8.51 3.22 15.86
C ARG A 146 8.42 3.39 17.38
N PHE A 147 7.85 2.40 18.07
CA PHE A 147 7.88 2.27 19.53
C PHE A 147 9.18 1.60 20.02
N SER A 148 10.12 1.28 19.12
CA SER A 148 11.31 0.47 19.41
C SER A 148 10.96 -0.93 19.96
N ASP A 149 9.80 -1.46 19.58
CA ASP A 149 9.29 -2.76 19.98
C ASP A 149 9.55 -3.80 18.88
N ALA A 150 10.21 -4.88 19.26
CA ALA A 150 10.60 -5.98 18.38
C ALA A 150 9.54 -7.09 18.27
N SER A 151 8.36 -6.95 18.92
CA SER A 151 7.32 -7.99 18.95
C SER A 151 6.82 -8.37 17.54
N GLY A 152 6.94 -7.47 16.56
CA GLY A 152 6.58 -7.70 15.17
C GLY A 152 7.67 -8.33 14.30
N LEU A 153 8.85 -8.72 14.83
CA LEU A 153 10.00 -9.20 14.04
C LEU A 153 9.67 -10.40 13.14
N ALA A 154 8.83 -11.32 13.57
CA ALA A 154 8.44 -12.48 12.76
C ALA A 154 7.75 -12.04 11.45
N GLU A 155 6.85 -11.08 11.54
CA GLU A 155 6.16 -10.52 10.36
C GLU A 155 7.11 -9.71 9.47
N ILE A 156 8.00 -8.90 10.08
CA ILE A 156 9.02 -8.13 9.35
C ILE A 156 9.97 -9.06 8.58
N ARG A 157 10.44 -10.16 9.20
CA ARG A 157 11.28 -11.18 8.55
C ARG A 157 10.57 -11.86 7.38
N SER A 158 9.26 -12.10 7.51
CA SER A 158 8.47 -12.72 6.44
C SER A 158 8.43 -11.86 5.16
N MET A 159 8.56 -10.53 5.29
CA MET A 159 8.59 -9.60 4.16
C MET A 159 9.88 -9.69 3.33
N LEU A 160 10.92 -10.40 3.80
CA LEU A 160 12.14 -10.68 3.05
C LEU A 160 12.14 -12.07 2.40
N GLN A 161 11.11 -12.87 2.63
CA GLN A 161 11.07 -14.27 2.20
C GLN A 161 9.88 -14.52 1.26
N PRO A 162 10.00 -15.52 0.36
CA PRO A 162 8.87 -15.94 -0.44
C PRO A 162 7.72 -16.41 0.43
N SER A 163 6.50 -15.98 0.08
CA SER A 163 5.28 -16.31 0.79
C SER A 163 4.42 -17.26 -0.04
N ALA A 164 3.86 -18.29 0.60
CA ALA A 164 2.93 -19.20 -0.05
C ALA A 164 1.50 -18.67 0.05
N ILE A 165 0.76 -18.68 -1.06
CA ILE A 165 -0.68 -18.42 -1.10
C ILE A 165 -1.38 -19.78 -1.15
N GLY A 166 -2.32 -20.00 -0.23
CA GLY A 166 -3.12 -21.22 -0.15
C GLY A 166 -4.47 -21.09 -0.84
N ALA A 167 -5.02 -22.23 -1.26
CA ALA A 167 -6.39 -22.31 -1.72
C ALA A 167 -7.36 -22.00 -0.56
N HIS A 168 -8.33 -21.10 -0.76
CA HIS A 168 -9.29 -20.75 0.28
C HIS A 168 -10.43 -21.77 0.43
N GLU A 169 -10.63 -22.63 -0.57
CA GLU A 169 -11.58 -23.74 -0.56
C GLU A 169 -11.03 -24.95 -1.35
N ALA A 170 -11.73 -26.07 -1.31
CA ALA A 170 -11.42 -27.25 -2.10
C ALA A 170 -12.05 -27.15 -3.50
N GLY A 171 -11.33 -27.59 -4.55
CA GLY A 171 -11.84 -27.58 -5.92
C GLY A 171 -10.74 -27.78 -6.96
N ALA A 172 -11.04 -27.57 -8.24
CA ALA A 172 -10.05 -27.55 -9.32
C ALA A 172 -9.52 -26.14 -9.52
N LEU A 173 -8.20 -25.97 -9.42
CA LEU A 173 -7.52 -24.70 -9.66
C LEU A 173 -7.50 -24.36 -11.15
N ASP A 174 -7.84 -23.12 -11.50
CA ASP A 174 -7.76 -22.55 -12.85
C ASP A 174 -6.82 -21.34 -12.80
N GLU A 175 -5.57 -21.53 -13.25
CA GLU A 175 -4.53 -20.50 -13.21
C GLU A 175 -4.83 -19.39 -14.22
N ARG A 176 -4.59 -18.13 -13.83
CA ARG A 176 -4.76 -16.97 -14.71
C ARG A 176 -3.45 -16.26 -15.03
N LEU A 177 -2.55 -16.16 -14.06
CA LEU A 177 -1.30 -15.41 -14.15
C LEU A 177 -0.10 -16.37 -14.28
N LYS A 178 1.00 -15.86 -14.83
CA LYS A 178 2.23 -16.62 -15.09
C LYS A 178 3.34 -16.23 -14.09
N PRO A 179 4.32 -17.12 -13.87
CA PRO A 179 5.56 -16.76 -13.17
C PRO A 179 6.22 -15.53 -13.80
N GLY A 180 6.73 -14.63 -12.94
CA GLY A 180 7.30 -13.33 -13.31
C GLY A 180 6.32 -12.18 -13.32
N GLU A 181 5.00 -12.40 -13.26
CA GLU A 181 4.03 -11.33 -13.19
C GLU A 181 3.96 -10.71 -11.79
N SER A 182 3.90 -9.36 -11.72
CA SER A 182 3.73 -8.61 -10.48
C SER A 182 2.28 -8.59 -10.04
N ILE A 183 2.05 -8.73 -8.74
CA ILE A 183 0.73 -8.74 -8.11
C ILE A 183 0.66 -7.77 -6.95
N ASN A 184 -0.56 -7.35 -6.63
CA ASN A 184 -0.90 -6.50 -5.49
C ASN A 184 -2.08 -7.11 -4.72
N PRO A 185 -2.35 -6.68 -3.49
CA PRO A 185 -3.57 -7.07 -2.79
C PRO A 185 -4.80 -6.85 -3.67
N GLY A 186 -5.68 -7.87 -3.74
CA GLY A 186 -6.85 -7.88 -4.61
C GLY A 186 -6.62 -8.37 -6.05
N THR A 187 -5.36 -8.57 -6.52
CA THR A 187 -5.09 -9.11 -7.86
C THR A 187 -5.68 -10.51 -8.00
N LEU A 188 -6.45 -10.73 -9.07
CA LEU A 188 -7.02 -12.04 -9.39
C LEU A 188 -5.92 -12.97 -9.92
N LEU A 189 -5.59 -13.99 -9.14
CA LEU A 189 -4.58 -15.00 -9.45
C LEU A 189 -5.14 -16.13 -10.31
N GLY A 190 -6.38 -16.55 -10.03
CA GLY A 190 -7.04 -17.65 -10.68
C GLY A 190 -8.43 -17.87 -10.11
N HIS A 191 -9.01 -19.02 -10.42
CA HIS A 191 -10.30 -19.45 -9.90
C HIS A 191 -10.20 -20.85 -9.28
N ILE A 192 -11.05 -21.13 -8.31
CA ILE A 192 -11.25 -22.48 -7.77
C ILE A 192 -12.67 -22.90 -8.12
N ARG A 193 -12.81 -24.03 -8.85
CA ARG A 193 -14.11 -24.59 -9.24
C ARG A 193 -14.45 -25.76 -8.32
N SER A 194 -15.58 -25.62 -7.63
CA SER A 194 -16.13 -26.65 -6.74
C SER A 194 -17.55 -27.01 -7.19
N GLY A 195 -17.69 -28.13 -7.92
CA GLY A 195 -18.96 -28.48 -8.57
C GLY A 195 -19.39 -27.41 -9.57
N ASP A 196 -20.59 -26.85 -9.36
CA ASP A 196 -21.16 -25.79 -10.22
C ASP A 196 -20.75 -24.37 -9.77
N SER A 197 -20.04 -24.23 -8.66
CA SER A 197 -19.56 -22.95 -8.15
C SER A 197 -18.15 -22.63 -8.63
N THR A 198 -17.86 -21.34 -8.82
CA THR A 198 -16.52 -20.83 -9.13
C THR A 198 -16.25 -19.65 -8.23
N SER A 199 -15.16 -19.72 -7.46
CA SER A 199 -14.71 -18.65 -6.60
C SER A 199 -13.38 -18.06 -7.10
N GLU A 200 -13.13 -16.80 -6.76
CA GLU A 200 -11.94 -16.09 -7.17
C GLU A 200 -10.80 -16.30 -6.15
N LEU A 201 -9.65 -16.75 -6.61
CA LEU A 201 -8.42 -16.75 -5.83
C LEU A 201 -7.70 -15.41 -6.04
N ARG A 202 -7.69 -14.55 -5.00
CA ARG A 202 -7.07 -13.24 -5.04
C ARG A 202 -5.86 -13.16 -4.11
N SER A 203 -4.86 -12.38 -4.51
CA SER A 203 -3.71 -12.10 -3.63
C SER A 203 -4.12 -11.23 -2.45
N GLN A 204 -3.59 -11.53 -1.27
CA GLN A 204 -3.66 -10.68 -0.09
C GLN A 204 -2.38 -9.86 0.14
N ILE A 205 -1.32 -10.14 -0.63
CA ILE A 205 0.01 -9.53 -0.50
C ILE A 205 0.49 -9.00 -1.84
N PRO A 206 1.37 -7.98 -1.86
CA PRO A 206 2.08 -7.58 -3.07
C PRO A 206 3.28 -8.52 -3.32
N GLY A 207 3.75 -8.59 -4.56
CA GLY A 207 4.95 -9.34 -4.89
C GLY A 207 5.05 -9.70 -6.35
N THR A 208 5.89 -10.69 -6.65
CA THR A 208 6.05 -11.26 -7.99
C THR A 208 5.82 -12.76 -7.94
N ILE A 209 5.02 -13.29 -8.83
CA ILE A 209 4.77 -14.74 -8.90
C ILE A 209 6.09 -15.45 -9.18
N ARG A 210 6.55 -16.27 -8.23
CA ARG A 210 7.72 -17.12 -8.43
C ARG A 210 7.36 -18.38 -9.22
N GLN A 211 6.37 -19.12 -8.73
CA GLN A 211 5.92 -20.36 -9.37
C GLN A 211 4.58 -20.81 -8.81
N TRP A 212 3.81 -21.52 -9.61
CA TRP A 212 2.72 -22.36 -9.14
C TRP A 212 3.28 -23.64 -8.52
N LEU A 213 2.70 -24.05 -7.38
CA LEU A 213 3.13 -25.25 -6.65
C LEU A 213 2.31 -26.48 -7.04
N VAL A 214 1.23 -26.28 -7.77
CA VAL A 214 0.35 -27.32 -8.30
C VAL A 214 0.10 -27.05 -9.79
N PRO A 215 -0.14 -28.07 -10.61
CA PRO A 215 -0.47 -27.86 -12.02
C PRO A 215 -1.82 -27.18 -12.22
N ASP A 216 -1.99 -26.47 -13.35
CA ASP A 216 -3.31 -25.97 -13.77
C ASP A 216 -4.34 -27.10 -13.85
N LYS A 217 -5.58 -26.82 -13.47
CA LYS A 217 -6.70 -27.78 -13.35
C LYS A 217 -6.52 -28.86 -12.28
N ALA A 218 -5.45 -28.84 -11.49
CA ALA A 218 -5.30 -29.80 -10.41
C ALA A 218 -6.36 -29.62 -9.32
N ALA A 219 -6.76 -30.72 -8.70
CA ALA A 219 -7.58 -30.68 -7.51
C ALA A 219 -6.76 -30.21 -6.31
N VAL A 220 -7.30 -29.23 -5.57
CA VAL A 220 -6.69 -28.65 -4.37
C VAL A 220 -7.63 -28.76 -3.18
N THR A 221 -7.04 -28.76 -1.99
CA THR A 221 -7.80 -28.72 -0.72
C THR A 221 -7.69 -27.36 -0.06
N LYS A 222 -8.65 -27.03 0.80
CA LYS A 222 -8.61 -25.76 1.55
C LYS A 222 -7.33 -25.68 2.39
N GLY A 223 -6.64 -24.54 2.29
CA GLY A 223 -5.37 -24.28 2.97
C GLY A 223 -4.14 -24.83 2.25
N GLN A 224 -4.31 -25.66 1.21
CA GLN A 224 -3.18 -26.18 0.45
C GLN A 224 -2.43 -25.05 -0.24
N PRO A 225 -1.08 -24.94 -0.06
CA PRO A 225 -0.26 -23.99 -0.82
C PRO A 225 -0.34 -24.26 -2.33
N VAL A 226 -0.71 -23.25 -3.11
CA VAL A 226 -0.88 -23.37 -4.57
C VAL A 226 0.06 -22.47 -5.36
N LEU A 227 0.54 -21.39 -4.74
CA LEU A 227 1.37 -20.37 -5.38
C LEU A 227 2.45 -19.89 -4.43
N LEU A 228 3.67 -19.70 -4.94
CA LEU A 228 4.77 -19.05 -4.22
C LEU A 228 5.01 -17.67 -4.83
N VAL A 229 5.09 -16.66 -3.97
CA VAL A 229 5.25 -15.24 -4.33
C VAL A 229 6.52 -14.70 -3.71
N ASP A 230 7.38 -14.10 -4.52
CA ASP A 230 8.52 -13.33 -4.05
C ASP A 230 8.08 -11.99 -3.48
N PRO A 231 8.73 -11.49 -2.43
CA PRO A 231 8.39 -10.19 -1.85
C PRO A 231 8.59 -9.07 -2.89
N SER A 232 7.72 -8.07 -2.84
CA SER A 232 7.90 -6.87 -3.64
C SER A 232 9.14 -6.07 -3.19
N VAL A 233 9.69 -5.26 -4.10
CA VAL A 233 10.79 -4.34 -3.77
C VAL A 233 10.42 -3.42 -2.60
N GLY A 234 9.15 -2.97 -2.55
CA GLY A 234 8.65 -2.13 -1.46
C GLY A 234 8.67 -2.84 -0.11
N GLU A 235 8.23 -4.10 -0.06
CA GLU A 235 8.26 -4.89 1.17
C GLU A 235 9.69 -5.14 1.66
N MET A 236 10.60 -5.52 0.76
CA MET A 236 12.01 -5.69 1.11
C MET A 236 12.59 -4.40 1.69
N TRP A 237 12.29 -3.26 1.06
CA TRP A 237 12.74 -1.95 1.51
C TRP A 237 12.25 -1.62 2.93
N GLU A 238 10.94 -1.74 3.18
CA GLU A 238 10.35 -1.45 4.49
C GLU A 238 10.85 -2.41 5.57
N SER A 239 10.98 -3.71 5.25
CA SER A 239 11.53 -4.70 6.16
C SER A 239 12.98 -4.37 6.55
N LEU A 240 13.84 -4.06 5.57
CA LEU A 240 15.24 -3.69 5.85
C LEU A 240 15.34 -2.43 6.71
N ARG A 241 14.48 -1.43 6.49
CA ARG A 241 14.43 -0.22 7.33
C ARG A 241 13.96 -0.52 8.75
N ALA A 242 13.00 -1.42 8.90
CA ALA A 242 12.53 -1.89 10.19
C ALA A 242 13.65 -2.64 10.93
N LEU A 243 14.33 -3.57 10.26
CA LEU A 243 15.45 -4.34 10.82
C LEU A 243 16.67 -3.44 11.12
N TYR A 244 16.83 -2.33 10.42
CA TYR A 244 17.84 -1.32 10.79
C TYR A 244 17.65 -0.82 12.23
N ILE A 245 16.42 -0.76 12.74
CA ILE A 245 16.09 -0.28 14.08
C ILE A 245 16.04 -1.43 15.10
N VAL A 246 15.30 -2.50 14.80
CA VAL A 246 14.99 -3.59 15.76
C VAL A 246 15.61 -4.94 15.40
N GLY A 247 16.33 -5.04 14.29
CA GLY A 247 16.93 -6.30 13.82
C GLY A 247 17.98 -6.85 14.77
N GLN A 248 18.16 -8.16 14.75
CA GLN A 248 19.03 -8.96 15.62
C GLN A 248 20.11 -9.69 14.82
N LEU A 249 21.10 -10.28 15.48
CA LEU A 249 22.20 -11.00 14.81
C LEU A 249 21.72 -12.13 13.91
N GLU A 250 20.66 -12.81 14.30
CA GLU A 250 20.06 -13.90 13.54
C GLU A 250 19.47 -13.46 12.19
N ASP A 251 19.24 -12.15 12.00
CA ASP A 251 18.74 -11.57 10.75
C ASP A 251 19.85 -11.37 9.70
N LEU A 252 21.11 -11.30 10.16
CA LEU A 252 22.25 -10.97 9.30
C LEU A 252 22.39 -11.89 8.07
N PRO A 253 22.26 -13.22 8.15
CA PRO A 253 22.44 -14.08 6.99
C PRO A 253 21.50 -13.74 5.81
N ALA A 254 20.23 -13.45 6.11
CA ALA A 254 19.24 -13.08 5.10
C ALA A 254 19.52 -11.70 4.50
N ILE A 255 19.86 -10.71 5.37
CA ILE A 255 20.14 -9.33 4.98
C ILE A 255 21.42 -9.26 4.13
N GLU A 256 22.49 -9.94 4.54
CA GLU A 256 23.76 -10.01 3.79
C GLU A 256 23.62 -10.68 2.44
N ASN A 257 22.71 -11.65 2.32
CA ASN A 257 22.42 -12.27 1.04
C ASN A 257 21.80 -11.26 0.05
N ILE A 258 20.90 -10.42 0.53
CA ILE A 258 20.34 -9.31 -0.25
C ILE A 258 21.42 -8.28 -0.60
N ALA A 259 22.27 -7.92 0.36
CA ALA A 259 23.37 -6.97 0.16
C ALA A 259 24.34 -7.44 -0.94
N ARG A 260 24.64 -8.74 -1.00
CA ARG A 260 25.46 -9.36 -2.07
C ARG A 260 24.76 -9.43 -3.44
N GLY A 261 23.49 -9.02 -3.52
CA GLY A 261 22.73 -8.99 -4.77
C GLY A 261 22.19 -10.36 -5.16
N ALA A 262 21.91 -11.23 -4.20
CA ALA A 262 21.18 -12.48 -4.47
C ALA A 262 19.79 -12.16 -4.99
N GLY A 263 19.48 -12.60 -6.21
CA GLY A 263 18.29 -12.20 -6.96
C GLY A 263 18.47 -10.88 -7.71
N GLU A 264 17.49 -10.49 -8.50
CA GLU A 264 17.43 -9.19 -9.20
C GLU A 264 17.00 -8.08 -8.25
N VAL A 265 17.82 -7.77 -7.24
CA VAL A 265 17.51 -6.76 -6.22
C VAL A 265 18.03 -5.40 -6.67
N PRO A 266 17.19 -4.32 -6.68
CA PRO A 266 17.61 -2.97 -7.04
C PRO A 266 18.75 -2.43 -6.15
N ALA A 267 19.59 -1.55 -6.72
CA ALA A 267 20.77 -1.03 -6.04
C ALA A 267 20.46 -0.33 -4.70
N ASN A 268 19.35 0.43 -4.63
CA ASN A 268 18.92 1.08 -3.39
C ASN A 268 18.57 0.08 -2.28
N VAL A 269 17.93 -1.05 -2.61
CA VAL A 269 17.60 -2.11 -1.64
C VAL A 269 18.88 -2.78 -1.14
N ARG A 270 19.85 -3.05 -2.02
CA ARG A 270 21.16 -3.58 -1.62
C ARG A 270 21.89 -2.63 -0.67
N GLN A 271 21.91 -1.35 -1.00
CA GLN A 271 22.50 -0.31 -0.13
C GLN A 271 21.81 -0.28 1.24
N GLN A 272 20.48 -0.37 1.30
CA GLN A 272 19.75 -0.43 2.56
C GLN A 272 20.13 -1.69 3.36
N ALA A 273 20.32 -2.84 2.68
CA ALA A 273 20.74 -4.07 3.34
C ALA A 273 22.15 -3.93 3.95
N GLU A 274 23.09 -3.28 3.27
CA GLU A 274 24.45 -2.98 3.80
C GLU A 274 24.36 -2.07 5.05
N LEU A 275 23.57 -1.01 4.98
CA LEU A 275 23.33 -0.12 6.13
C LEU A 275 22.73 -0.86 7.32
N THR A 276 21.75 -1.74 7.07
CA THR A 276 21.08 -2.55 8.08
C THR A 276 22.05 -3.54 8.73
N THR A 277 22.87 -4.22 7.92
CA THR A 277 23.94 -5.10 8.41
C THR A 277 24.88 -4.37 9.36
N THR A 278 25.36 -3.19 8.96
CA THR A 278 26.24 -2.36 9.76
C THR A 278 25.60 -1.94 11.06
N ALA A 279 24.32 -1.49 11.02
CA ALA A 279 23.59 -1.07 12.20
C ALA A 279 23.36 -2.20 13.21
N ILE A 280 23.01 -3.42 12.73
CA ILE A 280 22.83 -4.59 13.61
C ILE A 280 24.15 -4.94 14.29
N ARG A 281 25.27 -4.99 13.55
CA ARG A 281 26.58 -5.30 14.09
C ARG A 281 27.05 -4.27 15.11
N SER A 282 26.82 -2.98 14.88
CA SER A 282 27.22 -1.91 15.78
C SER A 282 26.50 -1.87 17.12
N ARG A 283 25.32 -2.48 17.22
CA ARG A 283 24.54 -2.59 18.47
C ARG A 283 25.04 -3.69 19.42
N GLN A 284 25.96 -4.54 18.97
CA GLN A 284 26.49 -5.61 19.82
C GLN A 284 27.55 -5.02 20.76
N PRO A 285 27.47 -5.33 22.07
CA PRO A 285 28.58 -5.00 22.98
C PRO A 285 29.82 -5.78 22.55
N HIS A 286 30.95 -5.11 22.51
CA HIS A 286 32.30 -5.69 22.31
C HIS A 286 32.70 -6.55 23.49
#